data_269bfd8edd8cd4b336e513e33032bc2b
#
_entry.id   269bfd8edd8cd4b336e513e33032bc2b
#
_cell.length_a   1.000
_cell.length_b   1.000
_cell.length_c   1.000
_cell.angle_alpha   90.00
_cell.angle_beta   90.00
_cell.angle_gamma   90.00
#
_symmetry.space_group_name_H-M   'P 1'
#
loop_
_entity.id
_entity.type
_entity.pdbx_description
1 polymer ?
#
loop_
_entity_poly.entity_id
_entity_poly.type
_entity_poly.pdbx_seq_one_letter_code
_entity_poly.pdbx_strand_id
1 'polypeptide(L)'
;VNRKKIEKLSTVLNNSRIKIFEYLVDEDTLVVYNNKFHIEKTIAGYMDYIDNKSKIHPEDREKIKQIYKEAKEATVEIREFGEDGDIKHSVLEFTKIVNEDGKLTLIGSTRDITEQRKQEMKLKERARKDSLTGLYNQVYGKKCINKYLNRKKPFDSCGMIVLDVDCFKLVNDNYGHSFGDKVLACLAMLLKEVFRDNDSILMRAGGDEFVIFVKDILNIELVRKNVELMQKIRELQFGKTGCTITCSAGCCYLPENVSGYTYDQLFENADIALYKAKERGKNCYV
;
A
#
# COMPACT_ATOMS: atom_id res chain seq x y z
N VAL A 1 10.04 -7.84 -49.28
CA VAL A 1 10.04 -8.59 -48.00
C VAL A 1 10.00 -7.67 -46.78
N ASN A 2 10.62 -6.50 -46.84
CA ASN A 2 10.70 -5.59 -45.71
C ASN A 2 9.33 -4.89 -45.37
N ARG A 3 8.52 -4.49 -46.39
CA ARG A 3 7.28 -3.74 -46.18
C ARG A 3 6.26 -4.54 -45.34
N LYS A 4 6.02 -5.80 -45.64
CA LYS A 4 5.11 -6.69 -44.88
C LYS A 4 5.59 -6.96 -43.44
N LYS A 5 6.94 -6.99 -43.23
CA LYS A 5 7.50 -7.09 -41.88
C LYS A 5 7.28 -5.83 -41.07
N ILE A 6 7.47 -4.66 -41.69
CA ILE A 6 7.22 -3.34 -41.04
C ILE A 6 5.73 -3.19 -40.68
N GLU A 7 4.80 -3.57 -41.57
CA GLU A 7 3.36 -3.53 -41.29
C GLU A 7 2.97 -4.43 -40.11
N LYS A 8 3.55 -5.64 -39.99
CA LYS A 8 3.32 -6.54 -38.87
C LYS A 8 3.87 -5.96 -37.55
N LEU A 9 5.09 -5.40 -37.57
CA LEU A 9 5.69 -4.75 -36.41
C LEU A 9 4.89 -3.52 -35.98
N SER A 10 4.47 -2.71 -36.94
CA SER A 10 3.60 -1.56 -36.70
C SER A 10 2.28 -1.94 -36.00
N THR A 11 1.67 -3.06 -36.42
CA THR A 11 0.44 -3.55 -35.75
C THR A 11 0.68 -3.96 -34.31
N VAL A 12 1.81 -4.62 -34.02
CA VAL A 12 2.21 -5.01 -32.66
C VAL A 12 2.46 -3.78 -31.78
N LEU A 13 3.18 -2.79 -32.31
CA LEU A 13 3.47 -1.54 -31.60
C LEU A 13 2.21 -0.71 -31.31
N ASN A 14 1.26 -0.66 -32.26
CA ASN A 14 -0.03 0.00 -32.07
C ASN A 14 -0.80 -0.59 -30.89
N ASN A 15 -0.81 -1.91 -30.75
CA ASN A 15 -1.52 -2.60 -29.68
C ASN A 15 -0.84 -2.48 -28.32
N SER A 16 0.48 -2.25 -28.30
CA SER A 16 1.28 -2.20 -27.08
C SER A 16 1.46 -0.81 -26.46
N ARG A 17 0.96 0.24 -27.14
CA ARG A 17 1.15 1.65 -26.73
C ARG A 17 2.61 2.03 -26.49
N ILE A 18 3.53 1.43 -27.24
CA ILE A 18 4.96 1.72 -27.20
C ILE A 18 5.26 2.81 -28.20
N LYS A 19 6.00 3.85 -27.78
CA LYS A 19 6.62 4.81 -28.68
C LYS A 19 8.09 4.50 -28.81
N ILE A 20 8.62 4.67 -30.01
CA ILE A 20 10.04 4.46 -30.31
C ILE A 20 10.68 5.83 -30.55
N PHE A 21 11.91 5.96 -30.12
CA PHE A 21 12.71 7.16 -30.34
C PHE A 21 14.17 6.79 -30.60
N GLU A 22 14.87 7.71 -31.25
CA GLU A 22 16.32 7.69 -31.41
C GLU A 22 16.91 8.96 -30.79
N TYR A 23 18.03 8.82 -30.11
CA TYR A 23 18.81 9.96 -29.64
C TYR A 23 20.17 9.96 -30.32
N LEU A 24 20.41 10.99 -31.12
CA LEU A 24 21.67 11.23 -31.83
C LEU A 24 22.62 11.93 -30.86
N VAL A 25 23.58 11.19 -30.32
CA VAL A 25 24.42 11.63 -29.20
C VAL A 25 25.25 12.88 -29.56
N ASP A 26 25.90 12.85 -30.72
CA ASP A 26 26.77 13.95 -31.20
C ASP A 26 26.00 15.24 -31.52
N GLU A 27 24.71 15.12 -31.82
CA GLU A 27 23.84 16.22 -32.25
C GLU A 27 22.92 16.71 -31.13
N ASP A 28 22.95 16.07 -29.94
CA ASP A 28 22.01 16.32 -28.86
C ASP A 28 20.55 16.41 -29.35
N THR A 29 20.15 15.45 -30.19
CA THR A 29 18.86 15.49 -30.88
C THR A 29 18.07 14.22 -30.65
N LEU A 30 16.84 14.38 -30.15
CA LEU A 30 15.87 13.29 -30.02
C LEU A 30 14.92 13.28 -31.21
N VAL A 31 14.79 12.13 -31.85
CA VAL A 31 13.83 11.85 -32.92
C VAL A 31 12.80 10.85 -32.41
N VAL A 32 11.52 11.23 -32.43
CA VAL A 32 10.41 10.38 -31.99
C VAL A 32 9.67 9.87 -33.23
N TYR A 33 9.37 8.60 -33.25
CA TYR A 33 8.68 7.92 -34.35
C TYR A 33 7.24 7.59 -33.99
N ASN A 34 6.37 7.78 -34.97
CA ASN A 34 5.02 7.23 -34.86
C ASN A 34 4.99 5.72 -35.11
N ASN A 35 3.84 5.08 -34.93
CA ASN A 35 3.69 3.63 -35.08
C ASN A 35 3.90 3.10 -36.51
N LYS A 36 4.00 3.98 -37.51
CA LYS A 36 4.35 3.63 -38.91
C LYS A 36 5.82 3.87 -39.21
N PHE A 37 6.64 4.13 -38.18
CA PHE A 37 8.05 4.49 -38.30
C PHE A 37 8.33 5.76 -39.11
N HIS A 38 7.36 6.68 -39.16
CA HIS A 38 7.60 8.02 -39.66
C HIS A 38 7.99 8.94 -38.51
N ILE A 39 8.84 9.90 -38.78
CA ILE A 39 9.23 10.91 -37.80
C ILE A 39 7.98 11.70 -37.40
N GLU A 40 7.66 11.64 -36.12
CA GLU A 40 6.55 12.40 -35.50
C GLU A 40 7.07 13.75 -34.96
N LYS A 41 8.26 13.72 -34.36
CA LYS A 41 8.85 14.91 -33.73
C LYS A 41 10.37 14.82 -33.71
N THR A 42 11.04 15.94 -33.92
CA THR A 42 12.47 16.11 -33.72
C THR A 42 12.72 17.23 -32.72
N ILE A 43 13.59 16.99 -31.73
CA ILE A 43 13.91 17.92 -30.66
C ILE A 43 15.42 18.08 -30.61
N ALA A 44 15.96 19.18 -31.14
CA ALA A 44 17.35 19.54 -30.99
C ALA A 44 17.57 20.19 -29.60
N GLY A 45 18.79 20.04 -29.06
CA GLY A 45 19.11 20.53 -27.72
C GLY A 45 18.32 19.79 -26.65
N TYR A 46 18.27 18.47 -26.74
CA TYR A 46 17.37 17.66 -25.94
C TYR A 46 17.71 17.72 -24.45
N MET A 47 18.98 17.93 -24.09
CA MET A 47 19.39 18.08 -22.69
C MET A 47 18.76 19.31 -22.05
N ASP A 48 18.75 20.43 -22.76
CA ASP A 48 18.08 21.67 -22.31
C ASP A 48 16.56 21.51 -22.30
N TYR A 49 16.02 20.80 -23.30
CA TYR A 49 14.58 20.49 -23.36
C TYR A 49 14.12 19.68 -22.14
N ILE A 50 14.91 18.72 -21.64
CA ILE A 50 14.59 17.96 -20.43
C ILE A 50 14.40 18.89 -19.24
N ASP A 51 15.26 19.88 -19.06
CA ASP A 51 15.20 20.78 -17.91
C ASP A 51 14.05 21.77 -17.99
N ASN A 52 13.78 22.31 -19.16
CA ASN A 52 12.94 23.50 -19.30
C ASN A 52 11.56 23.25 -19.90
N LYS A 53 11.39 22.20 -20.70
CA LYS A 53 10.17 21.98 -21.49
C LYS A 53 9.60 20.56 -21.40
N SER A 54 10.34 19.59 -20.83
CA SER A 54 9.85 18.23 -20.74
C SER A 54 8.78 18.08 -19.67
N LYS A 55 7.93 17.07 -19.85
CA LYS A 55 6.96 16.65 -18.85
C LYS A 55 7.57 15.73 -17.78
N ILE A 56 8.87 15.44 -17.84
CA ILE A 56 9.55 14.57 -16.87
C ILE A 56 9.56 15.20 -15.48
N HIS A 57 9.21 14.43 -14.47
CA HIS A 57 9.22 14.88 -13.08
C HIS A 57 10.63 15.38 -12.68
N PRO A 58 10.77 16.52 -11.99
CA PRO A 58 12.08 17.13 -11.68
C PRO A 58 13.09 16.16 -11.04
N GLU A 59 12.63 15.32 -10.12
CA GLU A 59 13.50 14.34 -9.44
C GLU A 59 14.05 13.23 -10.37
N ASP A 60 13.44 13.01 -11.52
CA ASP A 60 13.86 11.96 -12.46
C ASP A 60 14.73 12.50 -13.60
N ARG A 61 14.83 13.84 -13.78
CA ARG A 61 15.55 14.48 -14.89
C ARG A 61 17.03 14.16 -14.91
N GLU A 62 17.73 14.30 -13.78
CA GLU A 62 19.18 14.04 -13.72
C GLU A 62 19.51 12.59 -14.07
N LYS A 63 18.70 11.64 -13.56
CA LYS A 63 18.86 10.22 -13.88
C LYS A 63 18.76 9.96 -15.39
N ILE A 64 17.81 10.60 -16.05
CA ILE A 64 17.60 10.45 -17.49
C ILE A 64 18.73 11.14 -18.28
N LYS A 65 19.11 12.35 -17.90
CA LYS A 65 20.22 13.06 -18.56
C LYS A 65 21.53 12.28 -18.49
N GLN A 66 21.79 11.62 -17.36
CA GLN A 66 22.99 10.80 -17.21
C GLN A 66 23.00 9.63 -18.21
N ILE A 67 21.86 8.94 -18.44
CA ILE A 67 21.74 7.85 -19.40
C ILE A 67 22.06 8.36 -20.82
N TYR A 68 21.53 9.49 -21.21
CA TYR A 68 21.80 10.10 -22.52
C TYR A 68 23.25 10.55 -22.69
N LYS A 69 23.82 11.23 -21.67
CA LYS A 69 25.23 11.68 -21.70
C LYS A 69 26.24 10.54 -21.78
N GLU A 70 26.00 9.47 -21.04
CA GLU A 70 26.87 8.30 -21.02
C GLU A 70 26.62 7.34 -22.21
N ALA A 71 25.59 7.63 -23.00
CA ALA A 71 25.08 6.73 -24.05
C ALA A 71 24.99 5.28 -23.56
N LYS A 72 24.31 5.10 -22.40
CA LYS A 72 24.27 3.84 -21.67
C LYS A 72 23.00 3.06 -21.99
N GLU A 73 23.17 1.74 -22.21
CA GLU A 73 22.05 0.82 -22.21
C GLU A 73 21.43 0.78 -20.81
N ALA A 74 20.12 0.96 -20.73
CA ALA A 74 19.41 1.01 -19.46
C ALA A 74 17.93 0.72 -19.64
N THR A 75 17.31 0.23 -18.56
CA THR A 75 15.86 0.24 -18.36
C THR A 75 15.57 1.10 -17.15
N VAL A 76 14.73 2.11 -17.30
CA VAL A 76 14.46 3.07 -16.24
C VAL A 76 12.98 3.42 -16.18
N GLU A 77 12.45 3.46 -14.97
CA GLU A 77 11.12 4.02 -14.71
C GLU A 77 11.26 5.51 -14.39
N ILE A 78 10.38 6.31 -14.97
CA ILE A 78 10.24 7.73 -14.74
C ILE A 78 8.79 8.12 -14.48
N ARG A 79 8.64 9.27 -13.85
CA ARG A 79 7.36 9.97 -13.69
C ARG A 79 7.29 11.10 -14.70
N GLU A 80 6.11 11.29 -15.29
CA GLU A 80 5.80 12.36 -16.22
C GLU A 80 4.51 13.06 -15.81
N PHE A 81 4.42 14.37 -16.00
CA PHE A 81 3.17 15.10 -15.82
C PHE A 81 2.24 14.87 -17.01
N GLY A 82 1.03 14.39 -16.75
CA GLY A 82 -0.04 14.30 -17.73
C GLY A 82 -0.59 15.67 -18.13
N GLU A 83 -1.54 15.69 -19.06
CA GLU A 83 -2.17 16.94 -19.53
C GLU A 83 -3.03 17.58 -18.43
N ASP A 84 -3.65 16.78 -17.58
CA ASP A 84 -4.48 17.21 -16.47
C ASP A 84 -3.68 17.45 -15.17
N GLY A 85 -2.33 17.40 -15.24
CA GLY A 85 -1.44 17.55 -14.08
C GLY A 85 -1.28 16.29 -13.23
N ASP A 86 -1.91 15.19 -13.60
CA ASP A 86 -1.72 13.89 -12.97
C ASP A 86 -0.31 13.31 -13.24
N ILE A 87 0.13 12.41 -12.38
CA ILE A 87 1.42 11.73 -12.56
C ILE A 87 1.19 10.43 -13.34
N LYS A 88 1.86 10.33 -14.49
CA LYS A 88 2.00 9.11 -15.29
C LYS A 88 3.34 8.44 -15.00
N HIS A 89 3.34 7.12 -15.06
CA HIS A 89 4.54 6.31 -14.92
C HIS A 89 4.90 5.69 -16.27
N SER A 90 6.13 5.91 -16.71
CA SER A 90 6.65 5.39 -17.98
C SER A 90 7.91 4.56 -17.74
N VAL A 91 8.05 3.46 -18.47
CA VAL A 91 9.31 2.73 -18.57
C VAL A 91 9.97 3.12 -19.88
N LEU A 92 11.24 3.53 -19.79
CA LEU A 92 12.10 3.76 -20.94
C LEU A 92 13.16 2.66 -21.00
N GLU A 93 13.35 2.10 -22.19
CA GLU A 93 14.40 1.13 -22.48
C GLU A 93 15.33 1.73 -23.52
N PHE A 94 16.64 1.59 -23.33
CA PHE A 94 17.67 2.17 -24.18
C PHE A 94 18.62 1.10 -24.64
N THR A 95 18.87 1.04 -25.95
CA THR A 95 19.87 0.20 -26.60
C THR A 95 20.85 1.06 -27.38
N LYS A 96 22.12 0.78 -27.23
CA LYS A 96 23.21 1.48 -27.87
C LYS A 96 23.48 0.89 -29.26
N ILE A 97 23.54 1.74 -30.27
CA ILE A 97 23.92 1.35 -31.65
C ILE A 97 25.01 2.27 -32.12
N VAL A 98 25.99 1.69 -32.83
CA VAL A 98 26.99 2.44 -33.58
C VAL A 98 26.68 2.26 -35.07
N ASN A 99 26.40 3.35 -35.76
CA ASN A 99 26.07 3.37 -37.17
C ASN A 99 27.33 3.04 -38.06
N GLU A 100 27.12 2.77 -39.35
CA GLU A 100 28.20 2.47 -40.28
C GLU A 100 29.25 3.59 -40.35
N ASP A 101 28.86 4.83 -40.13
CA ASP A 101 29.70 6.02 -40.05
C ASP A 101 30.45 6.20 -38.73
N GLY A 102 30.32 5.24 -37.80
CA GLY A 102 30.92 5.30 -36.47
C GLY A 102 30.17 6.21 -35.47
N LYS A 103 29.05 6.83 -35.85
CA LYS A 103 28.24 7.70 -34.97
C LYS A 103 27.46 6.86 -33.96
N LEU A 104 27.40 7.39 -32.74
CA LEU A 104 26.71 6.77 -31.63
C LEU A 104 25.26 7.21 -31.56
N THR A 105 24.34 6.26 -31.52
CA THR A 105 22.90 6.48 -31.38
C THR A 105 22.34 5.62 -30.26
N LEU A 106 21.47 6.18 -29.42
CA LEU A 106 20.64 5.41 -28.50
C LEU A 106 19.26 5.23 -29.14
N ILE A 107 18.89 3.97 -29.43
CA ILE A 107 17.51 3.66 -29.77
C ILE A 107 16.78 3.29 -28.50
N GLY A 108 15.61 3.86 -28.30
CA GLY A 108 14.83 3.59 -27.13
C GLY A 108 13.34 3.38 -27.41
N SER A 109 12.70 2.79 -26.44
CA SER A 109 11.25 2.71 -26.38
C SER A 109 10.73 3.30 -25.08
N THR A 110 9.52 3.86 -25.13
CA THR A 110 8.80 4.28 -23.93
C THR A 110 7.43 3.62 -23.90
N ARG A 111 7.04 3.13 -22.72
CA ARG A 111 5.74 2.51 -22.47
C ARG A 111 5.12 3.08 -21.21
N ASP A 112 3.87 3.52 -21.31
CA ASP A 112 3.06 3.93 -20.17
C ASP A 112 2.68 2.68 -19.34
N ILE A 113 3.06 2.68 -18.07
CA ILE A 113 2.77 1.61 -17.09
C ILE A 113 1.84 2.12 -15.98
N THR A 114 1.20 3.26 -16.14
CA THR A 114 0.39 3.91 -15.09
C THR A 114 -0.75 3.01 -14.62
N GLU A 115 -1.50 2.42 -15.55
CA GLU A 115 -2.59 1.50 -15.19
C GLU A 115 -2.07 0.19 -14.56
N GLN A 116 -0.95 -0.33 -15.04
CA GLN A 116 -0.31 -1.49 -14.42
C GLN A 116 0.09 -1.19 -12.98
N ARG A 117 0.71 -0.04 -12.73
CA ARG A 117 1.09 0.41 -11.38
C ARG A 117 -0.13 0.60 -10.47
N LYS A 118 -1.20 1.21 -10.98
CA LYS A 118 -2.45 1.35 -10.23
C LYS A 118 -3.06 0.00 -9.85
N GLN A 119 -3.03 -0.97 -10.75
CA GLN A 119 -3.51 -2.32 -10.48
C GLN A 119 -2.63 -3.04 -9.46
N GLU A 120 -1.31 -2.97 -9.60
CA GLU A 120 -0.38 -3.53 -8.62
C GLU A 120 -0.57 -2.94 -7.22
N MET A 121 -0.76 -1.62 -7.13
CA MET A 121 -1.05 -0.95 -5.86
C MET A 121 -2.38 -1.41 -5.26
N LYS A 122 -3.44 -1.50 -6.07
CA LYS A 122 -4.74 -2.02 -5.62
C LYS A 122 -4.64 -3.47 -5.13
N LEU A 123 -3.91 -4.32 -5.84
CA LEU A 123 -3.68 -5.71 -5.43
C LEU A 123 -2.87 -5.77 -4.11
N LYS A 124 -1.82 -4.97 -3.97
CA LYS A 124 -1.04 -4.86 -2.73
C LYS A 124 -1.91 -4.39 -1.56
N GLU A 125 -2.75 -3.38 -1.77
CA GLU A 125 -3.69 -2.91 -0.73
C GLU A 125 -4.71 -4.00 -0.35
N ARG A 126 -5.29 -4.70 -1.32
CA ARG A 126 -6.20 -5.84 -1.04
C ARG A 126 -5.49 -6.95 -0.28
N ALA A 127 -4.24 -7.28 -0.65
CA ALA A 127 -3.46 -8.30 0.03
C ALA A 127 -3.08 -7.94 1.49
N ARG A 128 -3.20 -6.67 1.88
CA ARG A 128 -2.93 -6.18 3.25
C ARG A 128 -4.15 -6.17 4.15
N LYS A 129 -5.35 -6.22 3.57
CA LYS A 129 -6.62 -6.07 4.29
C LYS A 129 -7.33 -7.41 4.45
N ASP A 130 -8.07 -7.53 5.54
CA ASP A 130 -9.11 -8.55 5.68
C ASP A 130 -10.30 -8.17 4.79
N SER A 131 -10.77 -9.10 3.97
CA SER A 131 -11.79 -8.82 2.94
C SER A 131 -13.18 -8.50 3.52
N LEU A 132 -13.49 -9.00 4.71
CA LEU A 132 -14.77 -8.79 5.37
C LEU A 132 -14.79 -7.44 6.11
N THR A 133 -13.75 -7.16 6.88
CA THR A 133 -13.74 -6.03 7.82
C THR A 133 -13.03 -4.78 7.27
N GLY A 134 -12.18 -4.95 6.25
CA GLY A 134 -11.35 -3.89 5.71
C GLY A 134 -10.31 -3.34 6.71
N LEU A 135 -10.09 -4.04 7.83
CA LEU A 135 -8.95 -3.83 8.71
C LEU A 135 -7.69 -4.46 8.09
N TYR A 136 -6.53 -4.26 8.69
CA TYR A 136 -5.38 -5.05 8.28
C TYR A 136 -5.62 -6.54 8.57
N ASN A 137 -5.10 -7.41 7.70
CA ASN A 137 -5.03 -8.83 8.01
C ASN A 137 -3.87 -9.11 8.99
N GLN A 138 -3.85 -10.30 9.58
CA GLN A 138 -2.86 -10.70 10.57
C GLN A 138 -1.42 -10.52 10.08
N VAL A 139 -1.11 -10.95 8.87
CA VAL A 139 0.26 -10.90 8.32
C VAL A 139 0.76 -9.47 8.19
N TYR A 140 -0.06 -8.59 7.65
CA TYR A 140 0.35 -7.20 7.42
C TYR A 140 0.33 -6.39 8.73
N GLY A 141 -0.66 -6.58 9.59
CA GLY A 141 -0.75 -5.91 10.89
C GLY A 141 0.45 -6.26 11.77
N LYS A 142 0.79 -7.55 11.91
CA LYS A 142 2.00 -8.01 12.62
C LYS A 142 3.28 -7.38 12.07
N LYS A 143 3.41 -7.30 10.74
CA LYS A 143 4.57 -6.65 10.10
C LYS A 143 4.65 -5.16 10.45
N CYS A 144 3.52 -4.44 10.45
CA CYS A 144 3.47 -3.02 10.79
C CYS A 144 3.84 -2.77 12.25
N ILE A 145 3.31 -3.58 13.18
CA ILE A 145 3.61 -3.47 14.60
C ILE A 145 5.09 -3.75 14.86
N ASN A 146 5.65 -4.84 14.34
CA ASN A 146 7.08 -5.13 14.49
C ASN A 146 7.97 -4.02 13.90
N LYS A 147 7.55 -3.42 12.77
CA LYS A 147 8.29 -2.28 12.20
C LYS A 147 8.31 -1.07 13.14
N TYR A 148 7.21 -0.80 13.84
CA TYR A 148 7.18 0.26 14.85
C TYR A 148 8.04 -0.10 16.06
N LEU A 149 7.89 -1.29 16.65
CA LEU A 149 8.62 -1.75 17.82
C LEU A 149 10.14 -1.72 17.60
N ASN A 150 10.60 -2.10 16.40
CA ASN A 150 12.04 -2.04 16.04
C ASN A 150 12.57 -0.61 15.88
N ARG A 151 11.71 0.40 15.80
CA ARG A 151 12.07 1.82 15.63
C ARG A 151 11.63 2.67 16.82
N LYS A 152 11.02 2.05 17.83
CA LYS A 152 10.51 2.70 19.03
C LYS A 152 11.63 3.43 19.72
N LYS A 153 11.44 4.73 19.97
CA LYS A 153 12.37 5.58 20.68
C LYS A 153 12.17 5.44 22.20
N PRO A 154 13.12 5.86 23.03
CA PRO A 154 12.99 5.77 24.49
C PRO A 154 11.75 6.47 25.05
N PHE A 155 11.30 7.56 24.44
CA PHE A 155 10.15 8.34 24.90
C PHE A 155 8.81 7.89 24.30
N ASP A 156 8.81 6.96 23.36
CA ASP A 156 7.56 6.44 22.80
C ASP A 156 6.96 5.42 23.76
N SER A 157 5.65 5.43 23.90
CA SER A 157 4.87 4.41 24.59
C SER A 157 3.91 3.73 23.62
N CYS A 158 3.38 2.58 23.95
CA CYS A 158 2.36 1.95 23.11
C CYS A 158 1.49 0.98 23.92
N GLY A 159 0.33 0.66 23.38
CA GLY A 159 -0.57 -0.33 23.95
C GLY A 159 -1.10 -1.30 22.93
N MET A 160 -1.36 -2.52 23.37
CA MET A 160 -2.03 -3.54 22.58
C MET A 160 -3.28 -4.01 23.30
N ILE A 161 -4.38 -4.12 22.56
CA ILE A 161 -5.64 -4.73 23.03
C ILE A 161 -5.91 -5.90 22.11
N VAL A 162 -6.13 -7.08 22.67
CA VAL A 162 -6.68 -8.25 21.98
C VAL A 162 -8.14 -8.37 22.37
N LEU A 163 -9.02 -8.34 21.40
CA LEU A 163 -10.47 -8.33 21.54
C LEU A 163 -11.07 -9.58 20.88
N ASP A 164 -11.99 -10.23 21.56
CA ASP A 164 -12.66 -11.44 21.07
C ASP A 164 -14.18 -11.31 21.31
N VAL A 165 -14.98 -11.76 20.34
CA VAL A 165 -16.45 -11.72 20.44
C VAL A 165 -16.95 -12.88 21.28
N ASP A 166 -17.57 -12.57 22.39
CA ASP A 166 -18.08 -13.58 23.30
C ASP A 166 -19.14 -14.46 22.65
N CYS A 167 -18.94 -15.78 22.72
CA CYS A 167 -19.88 -16.77 22.21
C CYS A 167 -20.23 -16.61 20.73
N PHE A 168 -19.31 -16.13 19.90
CA PHE A 168 -19.55 -15.86 18.47
C PHE A 168 -20.09 -17.05 17.69
N LYS A 169 -19.68 -18.28 18.06
CA LYS A 169 -20.24 -19.49 17.48
C LYS A 169 -21.76 -19.57 17.66
N LEU A 170 -22.28 -19.22 18.85
CA LEU A 170 -23.73 -19.20 19.09
C LEU A 170 -24.46 -18.15 18.25
N VAL A 171 -23.80 -17.02 17.96
CA VAL A 171 -24.35 -16.02 17.03
C VAL A 171 -24.50 -16.63 15.63
N ASN A 172 -23.47 -17.32 15.14
CA ASN A 172 -23.54 -18.00 13.84
C ASN A 172 -24.58 -19.13 13.83
N ASP A 173 -24.63 -19.94 14.87
CA ASP A 173 -25.56 -21.08 14.96
C ASP A 173 -27.03 -20.59 15.00
N ASN A 174 -27.32 -19.49 15.68
CA ASN A 174 -28.69 -18.95 15.83
C ASN A 174 -29.14 -18.07 14.64
N TYR A 175 -28.24 -17.30 14.03
CA TYR A 175 -28.59 -16.27 13.05
C TYR A 175 -27.94 -16.50 11.68
N GLY A 176 -27.09 -17.50 11.56
CA GLY A 176 -26.36 -17.83 10.34
C GLY A 176 -25.07 -17.02 10.13
N HIS A 177 -24.15 -17.59 9.33
CA HIS A 177 -22.83 -16.98 9.07
C HIS A 177 -22.90 -15.58 8.47
N SER A 178 -23.87 -15.31 7.58
CA SER A 178 -24.04 -13.98 7.00
C SER A 178 -24.39 -12.91 8.04
N PHE A 179 -25.02 -13.30 9.14
CA PHE A 179 -25.29 -12.40 10.25
C PHE A 179 -24.02 -12.20 11.10
N GLY A 180 -23.28 -13.26 11.39
CA GLY A 180 -21.98 -13.16 12.04
C GLY A 180 -21.01 -12.25 11.28
N ASP A 181 -20.98 -12.36 9.96
CA ASP A 181 -20.18 -11.47 9.12
C ASP A 181 -20.57 -9.99 9.29
N LYS A 182 -21.88 -9.68 9.41
CA LYS A 182 -22.34 -8.31 9.70
C LYS A 182 -21.88 -7.83 11.08
N VAL A 183 -21.92 -8.72 12.08
CA VAL A 183 -21.41 -8.40 13.43
C VAL A 183 -19.95 -8.02 13.38
N LEU A 184 -19.11 -8.83 12.73
CA LEU A 184 -17.67 -8.55 12.58
C LEU A 184 -17.39 -7.26 11.80
N ALA A 185 -18.16 -7.00 10.75
CA ALA A 185 -18.04 -5.76 9.98
C ALA A 185 -18.45 -4.52 10.81
N CYS A 186 -19.51 -4.61 11.60
CA CYS A 186 -19.93 -3.54 12.53
C CYS A 186 -18.86 -3.28 13.60
N LEU A 187 -18.30 -4.32 14.20
CA LEU A 187 -17.19 -4.18 15.16
C LEU A 187 -15.99 -3.48 14.52
N ALA A 188 -15.62 -3.86 13.31
CA ALA A 188 -14.52 -3.21 12.61
C ALA A 188 -14.77 -1.71 12.34
N MET A 189 -16.00 -1.31 12.04
CA MET A 189 -16.37 0.11 11.91
C MET A 189 -16.25 0.82 13.25
N LEU A 190 -16.72 0.21 14.32
CA LEU A 190 -16.64 0.74 15.67
C LEU A 190 -15.18 0.92 16.12
N LEU A 191 -14.32 -0.05 15.86
CA LEU A 191 -12.87 0.06 16.13
C LEU A 191 -12.26 1.26 15.41
N LYS A 192 -12.58 1.46 14.12
CA LYS A 192 -12.10 2.62 13.33
C LYS A 192 -12.63 3.94 13.92
N GLU A 193 -13.82 3.97 14.45
CA GLU A 193 -14.40 5.15 15.09
C GLU A 193 -13.71 5.49 16.41
N VAL A 194 -13.62 4.52 17.33
CA VAL A 194 -13.06 4.71 18.67
C VAL A 194 -11.57 5.09 18.62
N PHE A 195 -10.82 4.52 17.70
CA PHE A 195 -9.38 4.76 17.56
C PHE A 195 -9.02 5.71 16.40
N ARG A 196 -9.99 6.48 15.90
CA ARG A 196 -9.79 7.41 14.77
C ARG A 196 -8.70 8.45 15.01
N ASP A 197 -8.67 9.02 16.20
CA ASP A 197 -7.79 10.13 16.57
C ASP A 197 -6.40 9.66 17.05
N ASN A 198 -6.17 8.35 17.08
CA ASN A 198 -4.93 7.75 17.51
C ASN A 198 -4.16 7.16 16.32
N ASP A 199 -2.85 7.27 16.33
CA ASP A 199 -2.01 6.52 15.38
C ASP A 199 -2.04 5.02 15.74
N SER A 200 -3.04 4.32 15.21
CA SER A 200 -3.35 2.94 15.55
C SER A 200 -3.20 1.99 14.37
N ILE A 201 -2.87 0.74 14.68
CA ILE A 201 -2.87 -0.38 13.74
C ILE A 201 -4.01 -1.31 14.18
N LEU A 202 -5.08 -1.33 13.40
CA LEU A 202 -6.25 -2.16 13.63
C LEU A 202 -6.21 -3.35 12.70
N MET A 203 -6.26 -4.57 13.24
CA MET A 203 -6.25 -5.78 12.44
C MET A 203 -7.24 -6.83 12.95
N ARG A 204 -7.69 -7.68 12.03
CA ARG A 204 -8.38 -8.92 12.37
C ARG A 204 -7.34 -10.04 12.39
N ALA A 205 -7.16 -10.66 13.55
CA ALA A 205 -6.16 -11.71 13.74
C ALA A 205 -6.64 -13.06 13.19
N GLY A 206 -7.94 -13.31 13.24
CA GLY A 206 -8.59 -14.52 12.69
C GLY A 206 -9.98 -14.69 13.29
N GLY A 207 -10.88 -15.39 12.60
CA GLY A 207 -12.21 -15.68 13.14
C GLY A 207 -12.91 -14.44 13.68
N ASP A 208 -13.12 -14.41 14.99
CA ASP A 208 -13.74 -13.35 15.79
C ASP A 208 -12.75 -12.52 16.63
N GLU A 209 -11.45 -12.70 16.39
CA GLU A 209 -10.38 -11.99 17.12
C GLU A 209 -9.91 -10.74 16.38
N PHE A 210 -9.77 -9.65 17.13
CA PHE A 210 -9.23 -8.38 16.66
C PHE A 210 -8.04 -7.95 17.52
N VAL A 211 -7.06 -7.30 16.90
CA VAL A 211 -5.95 -6.68 17.61
C VAL A 211 -5.91 -5.19 17.29
N ILE A 212 -5.86 -4.40 18.34
CA ILE A 212 -5.72 -2.95 18.30
C ILE A 212 -4.36 -2.62 18.89
N PHE A 213 -3.47 -2.05 18.09
CA PHE A 213 -2.19 -1.55 18.56
C PHE A 213 -2.17 -0.03 18.42
N VAL A 214 -1.95 0.66 19.54
CA VAL A 214 -1.97 2.13 19.62
C VAL A 214 -0.58 2.62 19.94
N LYS A 215 -0.08 3.53 19.14
CA LYS A 215 1.23 4.17 19.31
C LYS A 215 1.09 5.42 20.16
N ASP A 216 2.17 5.78 20.85
CA ASP A 216 2.33 7.05 21.57
C ASP A 216 1.11 7.39 22.48
N ILE A 217 0.65 6.40 23.23
CA ILE A 217 -0.52 6.52 24.10
C ILE A 217 -0.12 6.36 25.58
N LEU A 218 -0.72 7.15 26.45
CA LEU A 218 -0.59 6.97 27.88
C LEU A 218 -1.45 5.81 28.39
N ASN A 219 -1.00 5.13 29.43
CA ASN A 219 -1.75 3.99 30.01
C ASN A 219 -3.21 4.38 30.38
N ILE A 220 -3.39 5.53 31.03
CA ILE A 220 -4.73 6.00 31.41
C ILE A 220 -5.64 6.25 30.22
N GLU A 221 -5.07 6.70 29.10
CA GLU A 221 -5.81 6.92 27.87
C GLU A 221 -6.17 5.59 27.18
N LEU A 222 -5.25 4.63 27.17
CA LEU A 222 -5.52 3.28 26.66
C LEU A 222 -6.67 2.62 27.42
N VAL A 223 -6.67 2.74 28.76
CA VAL A 223 -7.76 2.25 29.62
C VAL A 223 -9.07 2.95 29.29
N ARG A 224 -9.06 4.30 29.17
CA ARG A 224 -10.26 5.08 28.81
C ARG A 224 -10.85 4.66 27.46
N LYS A 225 -9.98 4.48 26.43
CA LYS A 225 -10.40 4.00 25.11
C LYS A 225 -11.00 2.61 25.15
N ASN A 226 -10.44 1.74 25.99
CA ASN A 226 -10.99 0.40 26.17
C ASN A 226 -12.37 0.41 26.85
N VAL A 227 -12.55 1.24 27.88
CA VAL A 227 -13.87 1.44 28.51
C VAL A 227 -14.89 1.96 27.49
N GLU A 228 -14.54 2.99 26.71
CA GLU A 228 -15.39 3.54 25.65
C GLU A 228 -15.77 2.46 24.62
N LEU A 229 -14.79 1.67 24.18
CA LEU A 229 -15.01 0.58 23.22
C LEU A 229 -16.02 -0.45 23.78
N MET A 230 -15.79 -0.92 25.00
CA MET A 230 -16.67 -1.93 25.63
C MET A 230 -18.10 -1.41 25.85
N GLN A 231 -18.25 -0.12 26.20
CA GLN A 231 -19.56 0.50 26.31
C GLN A 231 -20.27 0.55 24.95
N LYS A 232 -19.62 1.04 23.91
CA LYS A 232 -20.20 1.13 22.56
C LYS A 232 -20.52 -0.24 21.96
N ILE A 233 -19.75 -1.28 22.26
CA ILE A 233 -20.06 -2.65 21.83
C ILE A 233 -21.39 -3.12 22.43
N ARG A 234 -21.65 -2.87 23.72
CA ARG A 234 -22.91 -3.23 24.38
C ARG A 234 -24.13 -2.47 23.81
N GLU A 235 -23.90 -1.30 23.25
CA GLU A 235 -24.94 -0.45 22.63
C GLU A 235 -25.25 -0.83 21.18
N LEU A 236 -24.44 -1.75 20.57
CA LEU A 236 -24.68 -2.17 19.21
C LEU A 236 -26.01 -2.89 19.04
N GLN A 237 -26.79 -2.43 18.07
CA GLN A 237 -28.10 -3.01 17.74
C GLN A 237 -28.07 -3.60 16.32
N PHE A 238 -28.49 -4.82 16.17
CA PHE A 238 -28.53 -5.51 14.89
C PHE A 238 -29.97 -5.62 14.35
N GLY A 239 -30.52 -4.47 13.96
CA GLY A 239 -31.86 -4.37 13.38
C GLY A 239 -32.94 -4.83 14.36
N LYS A 240 -33.96 -5.59 13.85
CA LYS A 240 -35.08 -6.09 14.68
C LYS A 240 -34.82 -7.46 15.33
N THR A 241 -33.60 -7.97 15.27
CA THR A 241 -33.30 -9.33 15.75
C THR A 241 -33.27 -9.45 17.27
N GLY A 242 -33.12 -8.33 18.00
CA GLY A 242 -32.90 -8.33 19.45
C GLY A 242 -31.56 -8.94 19.86
N CYS A 243 -30.68 -9.27 18.89
CA CYS A 243 -29.37 -9.83 19.18
C CYS A 243 -28.49 -8.77 19.85
N THR A 244 -27.95 -9.09 20.99
CA THR A 244 -26.90 -8.32 21.67
C THR A 244 -25.62 -9.12 21.63
N ILE A 245 -24.51 -8.46 21.46
CA ILE A 245 -23.18 -9.06 21.53
C ILE A 245 -22.39 -8.42 22.65
N THR A 246 -21.48 -9.21 23.20
CA THR A 246 -20.44 -8.73 24.11
C THR A 246 -19.08 -9.16 23.59
N CYS A 247 -18.05 -8.49 24.07
CA CYS A 247 -16.66 -8.87 23.79
C CYS A 247 -15.90 -8.97 25.10
N SER A 248 -14.87 -9.77 25.09
CA SER A 248 -13.83 -9.78 26.12
C SER A 248 -12.55 -9.17 25.54
N ALA A 249 -11.81 -8.42 26.34
CA ALA A 249 -10.55 -7.82 25.91
C ALA A 249 -9.43 -7.99 26.92
N GLY A 250 -8.24 -8.24 26.41
CA GLY A 250 -7.00 -8.23 27.16
C GLY A 250 -6.09 -7.12 26.71
N CYS A 251 -5.48 -6.40 27.66
CA CYS A 251 -4.66 -5.24 27.40
C CYS A 251 -3.22 -5.46 27.86
N CYS A 252 -2.29 -4.99 27.05
CA CYS A 252 -0.87 -4.90 27.40
C CYS A 252 -0.37 -3.48 27.10
N TYR A 253 0.25 -2.85 28.08
CA TYR A 253 0.85 -1.53 27.93
C TYR A 253 2.38 -1.60 28.02
N LEU A 254 3.04 -0.98 27.06
CA LEU A 254 4.49 -0.86 27.03
C LEU A 254 4.88 0.60 27.30
N PRO A 255 5.41 0.92 28.48
CA PRO A 255 5.76 2.30 28.85
C PRO A 255 6.98 2.81 28.10
N GLU A 256 7.25 4.10 28.28
CA GLU A 256 8.50 4.72 27.88
C GLU A 256 9.70 3.98 28.45
N ASN A 257 10.86 4.13 27.82
CA ASN A 257 12.14 3.51 28.21
C ASN A 257 12.17 1.98 28.21
N VAL A 258 11.11 1.31 27.77
CA VAL A 258 11.06 -0.13 27.57
C VAL A 258 11.16 -0.44 26.08
N SER A 259 12.13 -1.27 25.70
CA SER A 259 12.39 -1.66 24.31
C SER A 259 12.68 -3.16 24.21
N GLY A 260 12.87 -3.65 22.98
CA GLY A 260 13.22 -5.05 22.73
C GLY A 260 12.03 -6.01 22.68
N TYR A 261 10.80 -5.51 22.82
CA TYR A 261 9.61 -6.33 22.65
C TYR A 261 9.31 -6.59 21.17
N THR A 262 8.81 -7.78 20.90
CA THR A 262 8.25 -8.18 19.62
C THR A 262 6.72 -8.18 19.68
N TYR A 263 6.09 -8.22 18.52
CA TYR A 263 4.64 -8.42 18.44
C TYR A 263 4.19 -9.64 19.23
N ASP A 264 4.89 -10.78 19.09
CA ASP A 264 4.48 -12.04 19.70
C ASP A 264 4.48 -11.95 21.23
N GLN A 265 5.46 -11.30 21.83
CA GLN A 265 5.52 -11.09 23.28
C GLN A 265 4.41 -10.15 23.79
N LEU A 266 4.10 -9.07 23.05
CA LEU A 266 2.98 -8.19 23.43
C LEU A 266 1.65 -8.90 23.28
N PHE A 267 1.49 -9.66 22.19
CA PHE A 267 0.29 -10.44 21.95
C PHE A 267 0.07 -11.48 23.04
N GLU A 268 1.08 -12.25 23.40
CA GLU A 268 1.02 -13.24 24.49
C GLU A 268 0.58 -12.61 25.82
N ASN A 269 1.14 -11.46 26.18
CA ASN A 269 0.75 -10.76 27.40
C ASN A 269 -0.71 -10.27 27.35
N ALA A 270 -1.16 -9.74 26.22
CA ALA A 270 -2.54 -9.30 26.04
C ALA A 270 -3.50 -10.51 25.99
N ASP A 271 -3.09 -11.63 25.40
CA ASP A 271 -3.89 -12.87 25.33
C ASP A 271 -4.08 -13.50 26.72
N ILE A 272 -3.03 -13.53 27.56
CA ILE A 272 -3.16 -13.91 28.97
C ILE A 272 -4.17 -13.05 29.71
N ALA A 273 -4.18 -11.74 29.45
CA ALA A 273 -5.16 -10.83 30.03
C ALA A 273 -6.58 -11.10 29.49
N LEU A 274 -6.73 -11.36 28.17
CA LEU A 274 -7.98 -11.76 27.55
C LEU A 274 -8.55 -13.05 28.15
N TYR A 275 -7.70 -14.05 28.35
CA TYR A 275 -8.11 -15.30 29.02
C TYR A 275 -8.68 -15.02 30.40
N LYS A 276 -8.03 -14.17 31.22
CA LYS A 276 -8.55 -13.76 32.53
C LYS A 276 -9.88 -13.01 32.43
N ALA A 277 -10.07 -12.17 31.41
CA ALA A 277 -11.35 -11.52 31.17
C ALA A 277 -12.47 -12.54 30.89
N LYS A 278 -12.18 -13.56 30.07
CA LYS A 278 -13.12 -14.66 29.79
C LYS A 278 -13.47 -15.47 31.04
N GLU A 279 -12.48 -15.75 31.92
CA GLU A 279 -12.71 -16.44 33.21
C GLU A 279 -13.53 -15.66 34.21
N ARG A 280 -13.42 -14.31 34.19
CA ARG A 280 -14.22 -13.40 35.03
C ARG A 280 -15.70 -13.26 34.62
N GLY A 281 -16.14 -14.04 33.66
CA GLY A 281 -17.53 -14.06 33.20
C GLY A 281 -17.75 -13.36 31.87
N LYS A 282 -16.67 -13.04 31.15
CA LYS A 282 -16.74 -12.35 29.85
C LYS A 282 -17.25 -10.90 29.94
N ASN A 283 -17.52 -10.26 28.80
CA ASN A 283 -18.04 -8.88 28.73
C ASN A 283 -17.24 -7.88 29.57
N CYS A 284 -15.94 -8.06 29.66
CA CYS A 284 -15.04 -7.23 30.45
C CYS A 284 -13.64 -7.18 29.81
N TYR A 285 -12.79 -6.37 30.40
CA TYR A 285 -11.37 -6.30 30.01
C TYR A 285 -10.46 -6.45 31.23
N VAL A 286 -9.23 -6.86 30.98
CA VAL A 286 -8.14 -6.99 31.95
C VAL A 286 -6.87 -6.35 31.43
#